data_16d09be41cd8dd83255e8f49decda252
#
_entry.id   16d09be41cd8dd83255e8f49decda252
#
_cell.length_a   1.000
_cell.length_b   1.000
_cell.length_c   1.000
_cell.angle_alpha   90.00
_cell.angle_beta   90.00
_cell.angle_gamma   90.00
#
_symmetry.space_group_name_H-M   'P 1'
#
loop_
_entity.id
_entity.type
_entity.pdbx_description
1 polymer ?
#
loop_
_entity_poly.entity_id
_entity_poly.type
_entity_poly.pdbx_seq_one_letter_code
_entity_poly.pdbx_strand_id
1 'polypeptide(L)'
;MVKDGFPIDIISGIVSLPSFENVLPSAYQVDGMIFAVASAPEIPMPEQWMPWLIQSSDSHLVDKDVDKLADTLMNGLRAHLDFMRQDKSPLPGQLTETSEIHGVARPSKELESWLNGLLQVHKQLEPVWQNAWNHWEKQSEKKRSG
;
A
#
# COMPACT_ATOMS: atom_id res chain seq x y z
N MET A 1 -20.92 -17.16 -0.59
CA MET A 1 -19.66 -17.82 -0.21
C MET A 1 -18.55 -16.81 -0.06
N VAL A 2 -17.97 -16.76 1.10
CA VAL A 2 -16.91 -15.80 1.39
C VAL A 2 -15.61 -16.41 0.94
N LYS A 3 -14.96 -15.77 0.02
CA LYS A 3 -13.59 -16.11 -0.31
C LYS A 3 -12.68 -15.26 0.55
N ASP A 4 -11.69 -15.91 1.12
CA ASP A 4 -10.60 -15.17 1.77
C ASP A 4 -9.75 -14.56 0.67
N GLY A 5 -10.22 -13.42 0.13
CA GLY A 5 -9.50 -12.70 -0.90
C GLY A 5 -8.32 -11.97 -0.33
N PHE A 6 -7.38 -11.62 -1.21
CA PHE A 6 -6.25 -10.77 -0.83
C PHE A 6 -6.64 -9.31 -0.98
N PRO A 7 -5.96 -8.40 -0.26
CA PRO A 7 -6.23 -6.97 -0.40
C PRO A 7 -6.13 -6.48 -1.85
N ILE A 8 -5.24 -7.06 -2.64
CA ILE A 8 -5.10 -6.70 -4.05
C ILE A 8 -6.39 -6.90 -4.85
N ASP A 9 -7.22 -7.85 -4.45
CA ASP A 9 -8.47 -8.13 -5.16
C ASP A 9 -9.44 -6.96 -5.08
N ILE A 10 -9.43 -6.24 -3.97
CA ILE A 10 -10.25 -5.04 -3.78
C ILE A 10 -9.82 -3.94 -4.75
N ILE A 11 -8.51 -3.76 -4.88
CA ILE A 11 -7.93 -2.70 -5.70
C ILE A 11 -8.07 -3.01 -7.20
N SER A 12 -7.93 -4.28 -7.58
CA SER A 12 -7.99 -4.69 -8.99
C SER A 12 -9.32 -4.29 -9.63
N GLY A 13 -10.40 -4.37 -8.88
CA GLY A 13 -11.73 -4.03 -9.38
C GLY A 13 -11.86 -2.58 -9.82
N ILE A 14 -11.25 -1.66 -9.05
CA ILE A 14 -11.37 -0.23 -9.36
C ILE A 14 -10.34 0.22 -10.40
N VAL A 15 -9.13 -0.32 -10.36
CA VAL A 15 -8.07 0.06 -11.30
C VAL A 15 -8.45 -0.29 -12.74
N SER A 16 -9.22 -1.37 -12.92
CA SER A 16 -9.65 -1.81 -14.25
C SER A 16 -10.77 -0.95 -14.85
N LEU A 17 -11.36 -0.04 -14.08
CA LEU A 17 -12.43 0.82 -14.60
C LEU A 17 -11.85 1.91 -15.49
N PRO A 18 -12.51 2.20 -16.65
CA PRO A 18 -12.00 3.21 -17.58
C PRO A 18 -11.82 4.59 -16.96
N SER A 19 -12.66 4.95 -15.98
CA SER A 19 -12.60 6.25 -15.30
C SER A 19 -11.26 6.48 -14.62
N PHE A 20 -10.55 5.44 -14.24
CA PHE A 20 -9.31 5.55 -13.48
C PHE A 20 -8.07 5.12 -14.26
N GLU A 21 -8.22 4.87 -15.57
CA GLU A 21 -7.14 4.36 -16.40
C GLU A 21 -5.86 5.18 -16.33
N ASN A 22 -6.00 6.51 -16.33
CA ASN A 22 -4.84 7.42 -16.27
C ASN A 22 -4.67 8.09 -14.92
N VAL A 23 -5.49 7.71 -13.93
CA VAL A 23 -5.47 8.32 -12.60
C VAL A 23 -4.61 7.51 -11.65
N LEU A 24 -4.71 6.20 -11.73
CA LEU A 24 -4.02 5.28 -10.83
C LEU A 24 -2.96 4.47 -11.58
N PRO A 25 -1.85 4.14 -10.90
CA PRO A 25 -0.90 3.17 -11.45
C PRO A 25 -1.53 1.77 -11.46
N SER A 26 -0.73 0.73 -11.77
CA SER A 26 -1.23 -0.64 -11.79
C SER A 26 -1.80 -1.04 -10.43
N ALA A 27 -2.67 -2.05 -10.44
CA ALA A 27 -3.29 -2.54 -9.21
C ALA A 27 -2.24 -2.97 -8.17
N TYR A 28 -1.19 -3.66 -8.61
CA TYR A 28 -0.13 -4.10 -7.70
C TYR A 28 0.63 -2.92 -7.10
N GLN A 29 0.90 -1.91 -7.91
CA GLN A 29 1.59 -0.72 -7.40
C GLN A 29 0.74 0.01 -6.37
N VAL A 30 -0.56 0.19 -6.65
CA VAL A 30 -1.49 0.82 -5.70
C VAL A 30 -1.56 0.01 -4.41
N ASP A 31 -1.64 -1.31 -4.51
CA ASP A 31 -1.72 -2.16 -3.33
C ASP A 31 -0.46 -2.04 -2.47
N GLY A 32 0.72 -1.99 -3.09
CA GLY A 32 1.99 -1.77 -2.37
C GLY A 32 2.02 -0.42 -1.68
N MET A 33 1.50 0.61 -2.34
CA MET A 33 1.37 1.94 -1.76
C MET A 33 0.50 1.92 -0.50
N ILE A 34 -0.64 1.23 -0.56
CA ILE A 34 -1.55 1.11 0.58
C ILE A 34 -0.91 0.31 1.70
N PHE A 35 -0.18 -0.74 1.35
CA PHE A 35 0.55 -1.52 2.35
C PHE A 35 1.54 -0.65 3.12
N ALA A 36 2.26 0.23 2.43
CA ALA A 36 3.19 1.15 3.09
C ALA A 36 2.47 2.04 4.11
N VAL A 37 1.29 2.54 3.75
CA VAL A 37 0.48 3.36 4.66
C VAL A 37 0.03 2.51 5.86
N ALA A 38 -0.44 1.30 5.61
CA ALA A 38 -0.94 0.41 6.66
C ALA A 38 0.15 0.01 7.65
N SER A 39 1.40 -0.10 7.18
CA SER A 39 2.53 -0.50 8.01
C SER A 39 3.18 0.67 8.76
N ALA A 40 2.75 1.90 8.52
CA ALA A 40 3.33 3.08 9.17
C ALA A 40 3.04 3.05 10.68
N PRO A 41 3.99 3.52 11.50
CA PRO A 41 3.79 3.55 12.96
C PRO A 41 2.65 4.48 13.36
N GLU A 42 2.38 5.48 12.56
CA GLU A 42 1.25 6.37 12.71
C GLU A 42 0.64 6.57 11.32
N ILE A 43 -0.60 6.12 11.15
CA ILE A 43 -1.24 6.18 9.84
C ILE A 43 -1.73 7.60 9.59
N PRO A 44 -1.27 8.25 8.51
CA PRO A 44 -1.73 9.60 8.20
C PRO A 44 -3.22 9.61 7.83
N MET A 45 -3.82 10.78 7.89
CA MET A 45 -5.22 10.94 7.51
C MET A 45 -5.40 10.64 6.02
N PRO A 46 -6.58 10.13 5.62
CA PRO A 46 -6.81 9.82 4.20
C PRO A 46 -6.56 11.01 3.27
N GLU A 47 -6.86 12.22 3.70
CA GLU A 47 -6.63 13.43 2.91
C GLU A 47 -5.16 13.64 2.61
N GLN A 48 -4.28 13.08 3.45
CA GLN A 48 -2.83 13.19 3.27
C GLN A 48 -2.27 12.11 2.36
N TRP A 49 -2.71 10.85 2.54
CA TRP A 49 -2.06 9.76 1.80
C TRP A 49 -2.74 9.40 0.49
N MET A 50 -4.06 9.60 0.36
CA MET A 50 -4.74 9.25 -0.88
C MET A 50 -4.19 9.98 -2.11
N PRO A 51 -3.87 11.30 -2.02
CA PRO A 51 -3.28 11.98 -3.17
C PRO A 51 -1.95 11.42 -3.65
N TRP A 52 -1.20 10.74 -2.78
CA TRP A 52 0.08 10.15 -3.17
C TRP A 52 -0.09 9.03 -4.19
N LEU A 53 -1.26 8.41 -4.25
CA LEU A 53 -1.55 7.31 -5.15
C LEU A 53 -2.02 7.77 -6.53
N ILE A 54 -2.39 9.03 -6.65
CA ILE A 54 -2.96 9.57 -7.89
C ILE A 54 -1.85 10.07 -8.79
N GLN A 55 -1.79 9.51 -10.02
CA GLN A 55 -0.74 9.85 -10.98
C GLN A 55 -1.00 11.15 -11.73
N SER A 56 -2.27 11.46 -12.00
CA SER A 56 -2.63 12.61 -12.82
C SER A 56 -3.60 13.51 -12.08
N SER A 57 -3.23 14.79 -11.97
CA SER A 57 -4.10 15.81 -11.39
C SER A 57 -5.09 16.38 -12.40
N ASP A 58 -4.93 16.04 -13.68
CA ASP A 58 -5.78 16.57 -14.74
C ASP A 58 -7.03 15.73 -14.99
N SER A 59 -7.24 14.71 -14.16
CA SER A 59 -8.39 13.84 -14.30
C SER A 59 -9.65 14.56 -13.84
N HIS A 60 -10.64 14.60 -14.71
CA HIS A 60 -11.94 15.19 -14.41
C HIS A 60 -12.86 14.09 -13.87
N LEU A 61 -12.58 13.65 -12.66
CA LEU A 61 -13.43 12.67 -12.01
C LEU A 61 -14.67 13.36 -11.46
N VAL A 62 -15.83 12.75 -11.69
CA VAL A 62 -17.07 13.24 -11.08
C VAL A 62 -17.07 12.84 -9.60
N ASP A 63 -17.83 13.57 -8.79
CA ASP A 63 -17.89 13.35 -7.35
C ASP A 63 -18.20 11.89 -6.98
N LYS A 64 -19.07 11.25 -7.74
CA LYS A 64 -19.42 9.85 -7.53
C LYS A 64 -18.23 8.92 -7.67
N ASP A 65 -17.37 9.18 -8.66
CA ASP A 65 -16.16 8.38 -8.87
C ASP A 65 -15.13 8.64 -7.79
N VAL A 66 -15.02 9.89 -7.34
CA VAL A 66 -14.11 10.24 -6.24
C VAL A 66 -14.51 9.49 -4.96
N ASP A 67 -15.80 9.48 -4.65
CA ASP A 67 -16.31 8.77 -3.48
C ASP A 67 -16.05 7.27 -3.58
N LYS A 68 -16.27 6.70 -4.76
CA LYS A 68 -16.02 5.27 -5.00
C LYS A 68 -14.55 4.94 -4.84
N LEU A 69 -13.68 5.79 -5.36
CA LEU A 69 -12.23 5.61 -5.21
C LEU A 69 -11.82 5.66 -3.75
N ALA A 70 -12.28 6.69 -3.03
CA ALA A 70 -11.95 6.84 -1.61
C ALA A 70 -12.40 5.63 -0.80
N ASP A 71 -13.64 5.17 -1.01
CA ASP A 71 -14.16 4.00 -0.31
C ASP A 71 -13.34 2.76 -0.60
N THR A 72 -12.96 2.55 -1.86
CA THR A 72 -12.19 1.39 -2.27
C THR A 72 -10.80 1.41 -1.66
N LEU A 73 -10.14 2.57 -1.66
CA LEU A 73 -8.81 2.71 -1.06
C LEU A 73 -8.87 2.47 0.45
N MET A 74 -9.90 2.96 1.12
CA MET A 74 -10.08 2.69 2.55
C MET A 74 -10.35 1.22 2.83
N ASN A 75 -11.12 0.56 1.98
CA ASN A 75 -11.34 -0.88 2.11
C ASN A 75 -10.05 -1.65 1.92
N GLY A 76 -9.20 -1.23 0.99
CA GLY A 76 -7.88 -1.81 0.80
C GLY A 76 -7.01 -1.66 2.05
N LEU A 77 -7.02 -0.47 2.66
CA LEU A 77 -6.28 -0.22 3.89
C LEU A 77 -6.77 -1.14 5.01
N ARG A 78 -8.07 -1.24 5.20
CA ARG A 78 -8.65 -2.11 6.22
C ARG A 78 -8.28 -3.56 6.00
N ALA A 79 -8.28 -4.01 4.75
CA ALA A 79 -7.91 -5.38 4.41
C ALA A 79 -6.46 -5.68 4.77
N HIS A 80 -5.55 -4.74 4.49
CA HIS A 80 -4.15 -4.91 4.88
C HIS A 80 -3.99 -4.96 6.39
N LEU A 81 -4.70 -4.10 7.12
CA LEU A 81 -4.65 -4.09 8.57
C LEU A 81 -5.19 -5.40 9.16
N ASP A 82 -6.25 -5.95 8.57
CA ASP A 82 -6.79 -7.24 8.98
C ASP A 82 -5.79 -8.37 8.77
N PHE A 83 -5.12 -8.38 7.61
CA PHE A 83 -4.11 -9.39 7.31
C PHE A 83 -2.95 -9.31 8.28
N MET A 84 -2.52 -8.10 8.62
CA MET A 84 -1.44 -7.89 9.60
C MET A 84 -1.82 -8.43 10.97
N ARG A 85 -3.06 -8.22 11.41
CA ARG A 85 -3.52 -8.73 12.70
C ARG A 85 -3.58 -10.24 12.74
N GLN A 86 -3.77 -10.88 11.61
CA GLN A 86 -3.86 -12.34 11.50
C GLN A 86 -2.53 -12.98 11.12
N ASP A 87 -1.46 -12.19 11.01
CA ASP A 87 -0.14 -12.63 10.55
C ASP A 87 -0.19 -13.30 9.18
N LYS A 88 -1.05 -12.79 8.30
CA LYS A 88 -1.18 -13.29 6.93
C LYS A 88 -0.37 -12.43 5.97
N SER A 89 0.22 -13.08 4.98
CA SER A 89 0.87 -12.36 3.88
C SER A 89 -0.18 -11.66 3.03
N PRO A 90 0.00 -10.37 2.69
CA PRO A 90 -0.95 -9.64 1.87
C PRO A 90 -0.90 -10.03 0.39
N LEU A 91 0.10 -10.79 -0.01
CA LEU A 91 0.27 -11.20 -1.40
C LEU A 91 0.08 -12.71 -1.54
N PRO A 92 -0.53 -13.16 -2.65
CA PRO A 92 -0.56 -14.59 -2.96
C PRO A 92 0.85 -15.15 -3.04
N GLY A 93 1.05 -16.39 -2.56
CA GLY A 93 2.36 -17.03 -2.57
C GLY A 93 3.00 -17.11 -3.95
N GLN A 94 2.20 -17.20 -4.99
CA GLN A 94 2.67 -17.23 -6.37
C GLN A 94 3.45 -15.97 -6.76
N LEU A 95 3.06 -14.82 -6.20
CA LEU A 95 3.70 -13.54 -6.50
C LEU A 95 5.01 -13.36 -5.77
N THR A 96 5.20 -14.06 -4.67
CA THR A 96 6.44 -13.96 -3.89
C THR A 96 7.49 -14.96 -4.36
N GLU A 97 7.15 -15.85 -5.29
CA GLU A 97 8.11 -16.77 -5.88
C GLU A 97 8.99 -16.03 -6.88
N THR A 98 10.27 -16.37 -6.87
CA THR A 98 11.22 -15.81 -7.84
C THR A 98 11.31 -16.71 -9.07
N SER A 99 11.50 -16.09 -10.23
CA SER A 99 11.78 -16.83 -11.45
C SER A 99 13.25 -16.73 -11.78
N GLU A 100 13.82 -17.84 -12.28
CA GLU A 100 15.21 -17.82 -12.71
C GLU A 100 15.29 -17.43 -14.18
N ILE A 101 16.07 -16.38 -14.45
CA ILE A 101 16.39 -15.96 -15.80
C ILE A 101 17.91 -15.95 -15.89
N HIS A 102 18.47 -16.78 -16.76
CA HIS A 102 19.92 -16.91 -16.92
C HIS A 102 20.64 -17.27 -15.60
N GLY A 103 20.01 -18.10 -14.78
CA GLY A 103 20.60 -18.54 -13.51
C GLY A 103 20.52 -17.53 -12.39
N VAL A 104 19.82 -16.42 -12.59
CA VAL A 104 19.64 -15.39 -11.58
C VAL A 104 18.17 -15.35 -11.17
N ALA A 105 17.92 -15.44 -9.86
CA ALA A 105 16.56 -15.33 -9.31
C ALA A 105 16.10 -13.89 -9.40
N ARG A 106 14.91 -13.66 -9.97
CA ARG A 106 14.32 -12.34 -10.12
C ARG A 106 12.87 -12.35 -9.65
N PRO A 107 12.41 -11.25 -9.03
CA PRO A 107 11.00 -11.16 -8.68
C PRO A 107 10.13 -11.06 -9.92
N SER A 108 8.87 -11.44 -9.80
CA SER A 108 7.89 -11.26 -10.86
C SER A 108 7.66 -9.77 -11.11
N LYS A 109 7.12 -9.44 -12.29
CA LYS A 109 6.78 -8.04 -12.61
C LYS A 109 5.75 -7.48 -11.65
N GLU A 110 4.80 -8.31 -11.24
CA GLU A 110 3.77 -7.93 -10.29
C GLU A 110 4.38 -7.58 -8.94
N LEU A 111 5.31 -8.39 -8.46
CA LEU A 111 6.01 -8.13 -7.21
C LEU A 111 6.87 -6.86 -7.31
N GLU A 112 7.56 -6.67 -8.44
CA GLU A 112 8.33 -5.43 -8.66
C GLU A 112 7.44 -4.21 -8.59
N SER A 113 6.28 -4.24 -9.25
CA SER A 113 5.33 -3.11 -9.22
C SER A 113 4.86 -2.85 -7.81
N TRP A 114 4.56 -3.91 -7.07
CA TRP A 114 4.12 -3.80 -5.68
C TRP A 114 5.20 -3.16 -4.81
N LEU A 115 6.43 -3.63 -4.94
CA LEU A 115 7.57 -3.08 -4.18
C LEU A 115 7.85 -1.64 -4.55
N ASN A 116 7.74 -1.29 -5.84
CA ASN A 116 7.91 0.09 -6.28
C ASN A 116 6.89 1.01 -5.63
N GLY A 117 5.63 0.57 -5.56
CA GLY A 117 4.59 1.33 -4.88
C GLY A 117 4.88 1.51 -3.41
N LEU A 118 5.27 0.43 -2.75
CA LEU A 118 5.62 0.47 -1.34
C LEU A 118 6.74 1.47 -1.07
N LEU A 119 7.82 1.41 -1.85
CA LEU A 119 8.96 2.31 -1.68
C LEU A 119 8.61 3.76 -1.99
N GLN A 120 7.77 3.98 -2.99
CA GLN A 120 7.34 5.32 -3.37
C GLN A 120 6.61 6.02 -2.23
N VAL A 121 5.68 5.33 -1.58
CA VAL A 121 4.93 5.89 -0.46
C VAL A 121 5.78 5.90 0.81
N HIS A 122 6.64 4.90 0.99
CA HIS A 122 7.54 4.88 2.14
C HIS A 122 8.39 6.15 2.21
N LYS A 123 8.83 6.66 1.07
CA LYS A 123 9.56 7.93 1.03
C LYS A 123 8.75 9.08 1.60
N GLN A 124 7.45 9.11 1.33
CA GLN A 124 6.57 10.14 1.88
C GLN A 124 6.39 9.95 3.39
N LEU A 125 6.55 8.73 3.88
CA LEU A 125 6.35 8.38 5.29
C LEU A 125 7.64 8.45 6.11
N GLU A 126 8.78 8.72 5.50
CA GLU A 126 10.05 8.77 6.21
C GLU A 126 10.01 9.65 7.47
N PRO A 127 9.43 10.87 7.44
CA PRO A 127 9.34 11.68 8.66
C PRO A 127 8.53 11.02 9.77
N VAL A 128 7.48 10.28 9.41
CA VAL A 128 6.66 9.56 10.40
C VAL A 128 7.49 8.47 11.07
N TRP A 129 8.23 7.70 10.28
CA TRP A 129 9.10 6.65 10.79
C TRP A 129 10.22 7.23 11.64
N GLN A 130 10.81 8.34 11.22
CA GLN A 130 11.90 8.98 11.95
C GLN A 130 11.41 9.49 13.30
N ASN A 131 10.23 10.11 13.35
CA ASN A 131 9.64 10.58 14.59
C ASN A 131 9.35 9.44 15.56
N ALA A 132 8.80 8.34 15.06
CA ALA A 132 8.50 7.17 15.86
C ALA A 132 9.78 6.55 16.42
N TRP A 133 10.81 6.45 15.58
CA TRP A 133 12.10 5.92 15.96
C TRP A 133 12.75 6.77 17.06
N ASN A 134 12.76 8.08 16.89
CA ASN A 134 13.32 9.00 17.88
C ASN A 134 12.57 8.91 19.22
N HIS A 135 11.25 8.81 19.16
CA HIS A 135 10.45 8.67 20.37
C HIS A 135 10.78 7.36 21.10
N TRP A 136 10.92 6.28 20.35
CA TRP A 136 11.26 4.98 20.91
C TRP A 136 12.65 4.98 21.56
N GLU A 137 13.63 5.61 20.92
CA GLU A 137 14.97 5.75 21.47
C GLU A 137 14.96 6.50 22.79
N LYS A 138 14.22 7.61 22.89
CA LYS A 138 14.09 8.38 24.11
C LYS A 138 13.50 7.56 25.24
N GLN A 139 12.50 6.74 24.96
CA GLN A 139 11.91 5.86 25.97
C GLN A 139 12.90 4.80 26.44
N SER A 140 13.67 4.25 25.52
CA SER A 140 14.70 3.27 25.86
C SER A 140 15.78 3.87 26.76
N GLU A 141 16.20 5.10 26.46
CA GLU A 141 17.17 5.81 27.29
C GLU A 141 16.66 6.08 28.71
N LYS A 142 15.40 6.48 28.83
CA LYS A 142 14.78 6.66 30.15
C LYS A 142 14.77 5.40 30.97
N LYS A 143 14.49 4.25 30.34
CA LYS A 143 14.50 2.96 31.03
C LYS A 143 15.91 2.56 31.47
N ARG A 144 16.93 2.93 30.70
CA ARG A 144 18.32 2.63 31.03
C ARG A 144 18.86 3.50 32.15
N SER A 145 18.44 4.75 32.20
CA SER A 145 18.93 5.70 33.20
C SER A 145 18.11 5.70 34.50
N GLY A 146 17.02 4.99 34.49
CA GLY A 146 16.21 4.81 35.71
C GLY A 146 16.57 3.54 36.42
#